data_ac5261ce11f74df36e94f004bc8fc8d5
#
_entry.id   ac5261ce11f74df36e94f004bc8fc8d5
#
_cell.length_a   1.000
_cell.length_b   1.000
_cell.length_c   1.000
_cell.angle_alpha   90.00
_cell.angle_beta   90.00
_cell.angle_gamma   90.00
#
_symmetry.space_group_name_H-M   'P 1'
#
loop_
_entity.id
_entity.type
_entity.pdbx_description
1 polymer ?
#
loop_
_entity_poly.entity_id
_entity_poly.type
_entity_poly.pdbx_seq_one_letter_code
_entity_poly.pdbx_strand_id
1 'polypeptide(L)'
;MKKSTKDHIITFAMVIVVYIIVQTMITTGNMSSLMQGLLVPMCTYSIVAIGLNLCVGYLGELSIGHAGFMCVGAFSSAFATKLLQNVIPNQIILFITVLIIGTAAAAFFGFLIGIPVLRLR
;
A
#
# COMPACT_ATOMS: atom_id res chain seq x y z
N MET A 1 -5.46 32.61 0.83
CA MET A 1 -4.41 31.63 1.04
C MET A 1 -4.28 31.06 2.46
N LYS A 2 -4.83 31.67 3.51
CA LYS A 2 -4.77 31.15 4.90
C LYS A 2 -5.77 30.00 5.24
N LYS A 3 -6.78 29.76 4.40
CA LYS A 3 -7.81 28.74 4.65
C LYS A 3 -7.30 27.31 4.35
N SER A 4 -6.51 27.16 3.29
CA SER A 4 -5.94 25.88 2.87
C SER A 4 -5.00 25.23 3.93
N THR A 5 -4.17 26.03 4.60
CA THR A 5 -3.24 25.50 5.62
C THR A 5 -3.97 24.99 6.87
N LYS A 6 -5.07 25.63 7.25
CA LYS A 6 -5.89 25.17 8.39
C LYS A 6 -6.61 23.86 8.09
N ASP A 7 -7.10 23.69 6.86
CA ASP A 7 -7.79 22.49 6.44
C ASP A 7 -6.81 21.29 6.40
N HIS A 8 -5.57 21.49 5.98
CA HIS A 8 -4.52 20.46 6.04
C HIS A 8 -4.17 20.08 7.49
N ILE A 9 -4.04 21.07 8.38
CA ILE A 9 -3.75 20.81 9.81
C ILE A 9 -4.89 20.04 10.46
N ILE A 10 -6.14 20.38 10.17
CA ILE A 10 -7.31 19.69 10.71
C ILE A 10 -7.35 18.25 10.21
N THR A 11 -7.07 18.00 8.93
CA THR A 11 -7.02 16.66 8.35
C THR A 11 -5.92 15.81 9.01
N PHE A 12 -4.72 16.37 9.18
CA PHE A 12 -3.62 15.68 9.87
C PHE A 12 -3.95 15.37 11.34
N ALA A 13 -4.54 16.33 12.05
CA ALA A 13 -4.95 16.15 13.43
C ALA A 13 -6.01 15.04 13.55
N MET A 14 -6.97 14.99 12.65
CA MET A 14 -8.00 13.93 12.62
C MET A 14 -7.38 12.54 12.40
N VAL A 15 -6.44 12.41 11.48
CA VAL A 15 -5.74 11.15 11.22
C VAL A 15 -4.95 10.69 12.45
N ILE A 16 -4.25 11.61 13.12
CA ILE A 16 -3.49 11.29 14.34
C ILE A 16 -4.41 10.84 15.46
N VAL A 17 -5.56 11.50 15.65
CA VAL A 17 -6.55 11.12 16.68
C VAL A 17 -7.10 9.71 16.42
N VAL A 18 -7.48 9.41 15.17
CA VAL A 18 -7.95 8.06 14.80
C VAL A 18 -6.86 7.02 15.06
N TYR A 19 -5.61 7.31 14.69
CA TYR A 19 -4.47 6.42 14.94
C TYR A 19 -4.30 6.13 16.44
N ILE A 20 -4.33 7.15 17.29
CA ILE A 20 -4.19 7.00 18.75
C ILE A 20 -5.33 6.15 19.33
N ILE A 21 -6.57 6.36 18.85
CA ILE A 21 -7.74 5.57 19.31
C ILE A 21 -7.56 4.10 18.95
N VAL A 22 -7.19 3.81 17.69
CA VAL A 22 -6.97 2.43 17.24
C VAL A 22 -5.82 1.79 18.02
N GLN A 23 -4.71 2.51 18.21
CA GLN A 23 -3.55 2.01 18.94
C GLN A 23 -3.88 1.70 20.40
N THR A 24 -4.63 2.55 21.08
CA THR A 24 -5.07 2.31 22.46
C THR A 24 -6.00 1.11 22.54
N MET A 25 -6.90 0.92 21.59
CA MET A 25 -7.78 -0.26 21.54
C MET A 25 -7.01 -1.57 21.36
N ILE A 26 -5.94 -1.56 20.56
CA ILE A 26 -5.06 -2.72 20.36
C ILE A 26 -4.31 -3.05 21.66
N THR A 27 -3.72 -2.05 22.31
CA THR A 27 -2.90 -2.26 23.54
C THR A 27 -3.74 -2.65 24.73
N THR A 28 -5.00 -2.23 24.80
CA THR A 28 -5.94 -2.57 25.90
C THR A 28 -6.50 -4.00 25.76
N GLY A 29 -6.23 -4.71 24.65
CA GLY A 29 -6.68 -6.08 24.45
C GLY A 29 -8.19 -6.23 24.22
N ASN A 30 -8.92 -5.14 24.07
CA ASN A 30 -10.37 -5.12 23.84
C ASN A 30 -10.77 -5.43 22.39
N MET A 31 -9.79 -5.62 21.51
CA MET A 31 -10.06 -5.98 20.12
C MET A 31 -10.07 -7.49 19.93
N SER A 32 -11.13 -7.98 19.31
CA SER A 32 -11.21 -9.36 18.81
C SER A 32 -10.08 -9.62 17.81
N SER A 33 -9.53 -10.85 17.80
CA SER A 33 -8.49 -11.28 16.85
C SER A 33 -8.90 -11.06 15.39
N LEU A 34 -10.19 -11.16 15.09
CA LEU A 34 -10.74 -10.84 13.77
C LEU A 34 -10.56 -9.36 13.40
N MET A 35 -10.78 -8.46 14.36
CA MET A 35 -10.67 -7.02 14.13
C MET A 35 -9.21 -6.60 13.90
N GLN A 36 -8.28 -7.18 14.65
CA GLN A 36 -6.84 -6.97 14.42
C GLN A 36 -6.40 -7.46 13.03
N GLY A 37 -6.92 -8.60 12.58
CA GLY A 37 -6.64 -9.15 11.25
C GLY A 37 -7.22 -8.29 10.11
N LEU A 38 -8.30 -7.56 10.34
CA LEU A 38 -8.92 -6.68 9.33
C LEU A 38 -8.25 -5.32 9.22
N LEU A 39 -7.54 -4.86 10.25
CA LEU A 39 -6.86 -3.55 10.22
C LEU A 39 -5.77 -3.47 9.15
N VAL A 40 -4.98 -4.53 8.99
CA VAL A 40 -3.91 -4.56 7.99
C VAL A 40 -4.45 -4.43 6.56
N PRO A 41 -5.42 -5.26 6.11
CA PRO A 41 -6.00 -5.08 4.78
C PRO A 41 -6.73 -3.74 4.62
N MET A 42 -7.39 -3.21 5.63
CA MET A 42 -8.01 -1.87 5.55
C MET A 42 -6.99 -0.76 5.28
N CYS A 43 -5.86 -0.75 5.98
CA CYS A 43 -4.78 0.19 5.73
C CYS A 43 -4.18 0.00 4.32
N THR A 44 -3.98 -1.25 3.91
CA THR A 44 -3.45 -1.58 2.58
C THR A 44 -4.37 -1.09 1.47
N TYR A 45 -5.67 -1.36 1.56
CA TYR A 45 -6.65 -0.89 0.59
C TYR A 45 -6.78 0.64 0.56
N SER A 46 -6.61 1.30 1.70
CA SER A 46 -6.58 2.78 1.75
C SER A 46 -5.40 3.35 0.97
N ILE A 47 -4.20 2.77 1.11
CA ILE A 47 -3.01 3.17 0.34
C ILE A 47 -3.22 2.92 -1.15
N VAL A 48 -3.77 1.77 -1.50
CA VAL A 48 -4.10 1.40 -2.90
C VAL A 48 -5.12 2.37 -3.49
N ALA A 49 -6.15 2.75 -2.73
CA ALA A 49 -7.17 3.71 -3.18
C ALA A 49 -6.58 5.10 -3.46
N ILE A 50 -5.63 5.55 -2.62
CA ILE A 50 -4.92 6.82 -2.85
C ILE A 50 -4.07 6.73 -4.12
N GLY A 51 -3.35 5.63 -4.31
CA GLY A 51 -2.56 5.38 -5.52
C GLY A 51 -3.42 5.34 -6.78
N LEU A 52 -4.58 4.68 -6.71
CA LEU A 52 -5.54 4.62 -7.80
C LEU A 52 -6.11 6.01 -8.14
N ASN A 53 -6.45 6.79 -7.11
CA ASN A 53 -6.97 8.14 -7.30
C ASN A 53 -5.94 9.07 -7.97
N LEU A 54 -4.66 8.89 -7.64
CA LEU A 54 -3.56 9.60 -8.30
C LEU A 54 -3.46 9.20 -9.78
N CYS A 55 -3.56 7.93 -10.10
CA CYS A 55 -3.55 7.41 -11.48
C CYS A 55 -4.74 7.93 -12.29
N VAL A 56 -5.95 7.81 -11.76
CA VAL A 56 -7.19 8.26 -12.42
C VAL A 56 -7.21 9.78 -12.58
N GLY A 57 -6.73 10.51 -11.55
CA GLY A 57 -6.67 11.97 -11.57
C GLY A 57 -5.69 12.53 -12.59
N TYR A 58 -4.55 11.87 -12.83
CA TYR A 58 -3.54 12.32 -13.80
C TYR A 58 -3.75 11.80 -15.21
N LEU A 59 -4.11 10.52 -15.35
CA LEU A 59 -4.26 9.85 -16.65
C LEU A 59 -5.68 9.93 -17.19
N GLY A 60 -6.68 10.23 -16.36
CA GLY A 60 -8.09 10.30 -16.76
C GLY A 60 -8.67 8.95 -17.20
N GLU A 61 -7.95 7.86 -17.00
CA GLU A 61 -8.34 6.51 -17.41
C GLU A 61 -8.53 5.59 -16.20
N LEU A 62 -9.63 4.84 -16.22
CA LEU A 62 -9.91 3.82 -15.21
C LEU A 62 -8.98 2.63 -15.45
N SER A 63 -7.92 2.52 -14.65
CA SER A 63 -6.97 1.40 -14.77
C SER A 63 -7.54 0.14 -14.11
N ILE A 64 -8.20 -0.70 -14.89
CA ILE A 64 -8.65 -2.03 -14.46
C ILE A 64 -7.44 -2.94 -14.15
N GLY A 65 -6.27 -2.66 -14.75
CA GLY A 65 -5.03 -3.39 -14.53
C GLY A 65 -4.40 -3.23 -13.13
N HIS A 66 -4.85 -2.25 -12.33
CA HIS A 66 -4.25 -1.95 -11.02
C HIS A 66 -4.30 -3.15 -10.06
N ALA A 67 -5.41 -3.89 -10.07
CA ALA A 67 -5.55 -5.12 -9.27
C ALA A 67 -4.56 -6.22 -9.71
N GLY A 68 -4.26 -6.33 -11.00
CA GLY A 68 -3.27 -7.25 -11.53
C GLY A 68 -1.86 -6.92 -11.06
N PHE A 69 -1.46 -5.66 -11.09
CA PHE A 69 -0.14 -5.22 -10.60
C PHE A 69 0.01 -5.40 -9.09
N MET A 70 -1.06 -5.17 -8.34
CA MET A 70 -1.11 -5.46 -6.90
C MET A 70 -0.90 -6.95 -6.62
N CYS A 71 -1.54 -7.82 -7.39
CA CYS A 71 -1.40 -9.27 -7.27
C CYS A 71 0.03 -9.74 -7.57
N VAL A 72 0.64 -9.24 -8.65
CA VAL A 72 2.04 -9.53 -9.00
C VAL A 72 3.00 -9.06 -7.93
N GLY A 73 2.82 -7.83 -7.41
CA GLY A 73 3.64 -7.30 -6.32
C GLY A 73 3.52 -8.11 -5.04
N ALA A 74 2.30 -8.50 -4.66
CA ALA A 74 2.06 -9.31 -3.47
C ALA A 74 2.66 -10.72 -3.59
N PHE A 75 2.48 -11.37 -4.74
CA PHE A 75 3.02 -12.72 -4.96
C PHE A 75 4.54 -12.74 -5.00
N SER A 76 5.17 -11.81 -5.71
CA SER A 76 6.63 -11.71 -5.78
C SER A 76 7.25 -11.35 -4.43
N SER A 77 6.62 -10.49 -3.64
CA SER A 77 7.08 -10.19 -2.29
C SER A 77 6.94 -11.37 -1.34
N ALA A 78 5.83 -12.11 -1.39
CA ALA A 78 5.63 -13.32 -0.59
C ALA A 78 6.64 -14.42 -0.94
N PHE A 79 6.92 -14.60 -2.22
CA PHE A 79 7.93 -15.55 -2.69
C PHE A 79 9.34 -15.16 -2.25
N ALA A 80 9.70 -13.89 -2.39
CA ALA A 80 10.98 -13.35 -1.93
C ALA A 80 11.14 -13.50 -0.41
N THR A 81 10.08 -13.29 0.37
CA THR A 81 10.10 -13.49 1.83
C THR A 81 10.48 -14.93 2.17
N LYS A 82 9.86 -15.92 1.52
CA LYS A 82 10.15 -17.34 1.76
C LYS A 82 11.60 -17.71 1.46
N LEU A 83 12.18 -17.13 0.40
CA LEU A 83 13.57 -17.40 0.02
C LEU A 83 14.58 -16.71 0.95
N LEU A 84 14.31 -15.48 1.35
CA LEU A 84 15.24 -14.66 2.12
C LEU A 84 15.11 -14.82 3.63
N GLN A 85 14.00 -15.35 4.13
CA GLN A 85 13.73 -15.54 5.56
C GLN A 85 14.82 -16.37 6.27
N ASN A 86 15.42 -17.33 5.57
CA ASN A 86 16.49 -18.18 6.12
C ASN A 86 17.89 -17.53 6.03
N VAL A 87 18.04 -16.47 5.20
CA VAL A 87 19.33 -15.84 4.93
C VAL A 87 19.50 -14.55 5.77
N ILE A 88 18.42 -13.83 5.99
CA ILE A 88 18.44 -12.53 6.69
C ILE A 88 17.74 -12.68 8.05
N PRO A 89 18.49 -12.71 9.16
CA PRO A 89 17.90 -12.85 10.49
C PRO A 89 17.19 -11.57 10.97
N ASN A 90 17.48 -10.43 10.35
CA ASN A 90 16.93 -9.14 10.75
C ASN A 90 15.62 -8.83 10.00
N GLN A 91 14.49 -8.87 10.71
CA GLN A 91 13.16 -8.70 10.14
C GLN A 91 12.96 -7.35 9.42
N ILE A 92 13.60 -6.28 9.91
CA ILE A 92 13.47 -4.95 9.30
C ILE A 92 14.16 -4.91 7.94
N ILE A 93 15.38 -5.45 7.86
CA ILE A 93 16.14 -5.51 6.60
C ILE A 93 15.42 -6.42 5.60
N LEU A 94 14.92 -7.55 6.05
CA LEU A 94 14.11 -8.46 5.25
C LEU A 94 12.89 -7.74 4.65
N PHE A 95 12.14 -7.01 5.49
CA PHE A 95 10.95 -6.29 5.06
C PHE A 95 11.25 -5.25 3.97
N ILE A 96 12.30 -4.42 4.16
CA ILE A 96 12.71 -3.42 3.18
C ILE A 96 13.14 -4.08 1.86
N THR A 97 13.95 -5.14 1.94
CA THR A 97 14.44 -5.87 0.74
C THR A 97 13.29 -6.48 -0.06
N VAL A 98 12.35 -7.12 0.62
CA VAL A 98 11.18 -7.73 0.00
C VAL A 98 10.26 -6.69 -0.64
N LEU A 99 10.12 -5.53 0.00
CA LEU A 99 9.33 -4.42 -0.52
C LEU A 99 9.93 -3.86 -1.82
N ILE A 100 11.26 -3.74 -1.88
CA ILE A 100 11.97 -3.30 -3.09
C ILE A 100 11.80 -4.34 -4.22
N ILE A 101 11.93 -5.63 -3.92
CA ILE A 101 11.77 -6.71 -4.91
C ILE A 101 10.32 -6.73 -5.45
N GLY A 102 9.33 -6.63 -4.57
CA GLY A 102 7.92 -6.59 -4.95
C GLY A 102 7.56 -5.40 -5.83
N THR A 103 8.08 -4.21 -5.49
CA THR A 103 7.89 -2.99 -6.29
C THR A 103 8.60 -3.08 -7.64
N ALA A 104 9.81 -3.60 -7.69
CA ALA A 104 10.55 -3.78 -8.94
C ALA A 104 9.85 -4.77 -9.87
N ALA A 105 9.34 -5.88 -9.34
CA ALA A 105 8.57 -6.85 -10.12
C ALA A 105 7.28 -6.23 -10.68
N ALA A 106 6.50 -5.55 -9.84
CA ALA A 106 5.27 -4.87 -10.27
C ALA A 106 5.55 -3.79 -11.32
N ALA A 107 6.63 -3.02 -11.16
CA ALA A 107 7.06 -2.01 -12.12
C ALA A 107 7.47 -2.63 -13.46
N PHE A 108 8.19 -3.74 -13.46
CA PHE A 108 8.61 -4.46 -14.66
C PHE A 108 7.40 -4.94 -15.48
N PHE A 109 6.44 -5.59 -14.84
CA PHE A 109 5.20 -6.03 -15.51
C PHE A 109 4.33 -4.84 -15.93
N GLY A 110 4.28 -3.78 -15.11
CA GLY A 110 3.59 -2.53 -15.47
C GLY A 110 4.17 -1.88 -16.73
N PHE A 111 5.49 -1.85 -16.85
CA PHE A 111 6.17 -1.34 -18.04
C PHE A 111 5.91 -2.22 -19.29
N LEU A 112 5.99 -3.52 -19.11
CA LEU A 112 5.77 -4.48 -20.20
C LEU A 112 4.35 -4.40 -20.79
N ILE A 113 3.35 -4.19 -19.96
CA ILE A 113 1.94 -4.06 -20.37
C ILE A 113 1.63 -2.63 -20.82
N GLY A 114 2.23 -1.63 -20.17
CA GLY A 114 1.99 -0.22 -20.44
C GLY A 114 2.44 0.21 -21.86
N ILE A 115 3.56 -0.32 -22.35
CA ILE A 115 4.06 0.03 -23.69
C ILE A 115 3.05 -0.31 -24.80
N PRO A 116 2.52 -1.55 -24.92
CA PRO A 116 1.55 -1.85 -25.97
C PRO A 116 0.22 -1.14 -25.79
N VAL A 117 -0.23 -0.94 -24.56
CA VAL A 117 -1.51 -0.25 -24.29
C VAL A 117 -1.44 1.23 -24.69
N LEU A 118 -0.34 1.92 -24.39
CA LEU A 118 -0.17 3.33 -24.77
C LEU A 118 0.12 3.51 -26.27
N ARG A 119 0.64 2.50 -26.95
CA ARG A 119 0.95 2.57 -28.39
C ARG A 119 -0.27 2.30 -29.28
N LEU A 120 -1.30 1.66 -28.75
CA LEU A 120 -2.56 1.38 -29.46
C LEU A 120 -3.56 2.55 -29.42
N ARG A 121 -3.21 3.65 -28.79
CA ARG A 121 -3.97 4.89 -28.75
C ARG A 121 -3.34 5.93 -29.65
#